data_8e2986a6e0be299dcedda2de88ecafd5
#
_entry.id   8e2986a6e0be299dcedda2de88ecafd5
#
_cell.length_a   1.000
_cell.length_b   1.000
_cell.length_c   1.000
_cell.angle_alpha   90.00
_cell.angle_beta   90.00
_cell.angle_gamma   90.00
#
_symmetry.space_group_name_H-M   'P 1'
#
loop_
_entity.id
_entity.type
_entity.pdbx_description
1 polymer ?
#
loop_
_entity_poly.entity_id
_entity_poly.type
_entity_poly.pdbx_seq_one_letter_code
_entity_poly.pdbx_strand_id
1 'polypeptide(L)'
;MRAVELSTEGLQTWIGTLAGIAAAVAVGVFFFKGTLRIPLQRFFAATTVILMLVVFQLALTGLHELSEAQWLPSSKTEMAIIGPIVRNELFFFVFIFGTAALLILREWQRSRIVSGGPDVNEAGQRLLEAQNRRQSRWMVAAASACLVVILALTADFIYARASTAPPRVTQLNAQGNELRVPIRDVQDGDMHLFSTDIGRGQVVRFMVIKKPNGWGTALDACRICGAEGYRQDGQNVICRHCGSAIYVPTIGQAGGCNPIGVASRVDGADLVLDISALTQATHEIPK
;
A
#
# COMPACT_ATOMS: atom_id res chain seq x y z
N MET A 1 -27.99 7.97 -7.42
CA MET A 1 -26.84 8.37 -6.59
C MET A 1 -25.46 8.17 -7.26
N ARG A 2 -25.25 7.18 -8.15
CA ARG A 2 -23.97 6.96 -8.86
C ARG A 2 -23.48 8.12 -9.76
N ALA A 3 -24.36 8.94 -10.30
CA ALA A 3 -23.96 10.05 -11.19
C ALA A 3 -23.30 11.23 -10.44
N VAL A 4 -23.59 11.40 -9.15
CA VAL A 4 -23.02 12.48 -8.33
C VAL A 4 -21.63 12.10 -7.82
N GLU A 5 -21.37 10.81 -7.53
CA GLU A 5 -20.04 10.32 -7.13
C GLU A 5 -19.02 10.43 -8.26
N LEU A 6 -19.42 10.07 -9.50
CA LEU A 6 -18.57 10.21 -10.68
C LEU A 6 -18.16 11.67 -10.99
N SER A 7 -19.03 12.65 -10.67
CA SER A 7 -18.72 14.06 -10.89
C SER A 7 -17.77 14.64 -9.84
N THR A 8 -17.84 14.16 -8.58
CA THR A 8 -16.96 14.59 -7.50
C THR A 8 -15.54 13.99 -7.64
N GLU A 9 -15.42 12.73 -8.02
CA GLU A 9 -14.13 12.12 -8.31
C GLU A 9 -13.43 12.79 -9.51
N GLY A 10 -14.17 13.08 -10.57
CA GLY A 10 -13.65 13.83 -11.73
C GLY A 10 -13.13 15.21 -11.35
N LEU A 11 -13.86 15.97 -10.54
CA LEU A 11 -13.47 17.32 -10.12
C LEU A 11 -12.20 17.29 -9.23
N GLN A 12 -12.13 16.37 -8.28
CA GLN A 12 -10.96 16.21 -7.40
C GLN A 12 -9.70 15.83 -8.20
N THR A 13 -9.83 14.94 -9.18
CA THR A 13 -8.74 14.55 -10.08
C THR A 13 -8.24 15.73 -10.91
N TRP A 14 -9.14 16.55 -11.47
CA TRP A 14 -8.78 17.75 -12.21
C TRP A 14 -8.10 18.80 -11.35
N ILE A 15 -8.58 19.05 -10.15
CA ILE A 15 -7.96 20.00 -9.19
C ILE A 15 -6.57 19.50 -8.81
N GLY A 16 -6.39 18.21 -8.51
CA GLY A 16 -5.09 17.63 -8.19
C GLY A 16 -4.10 17.74 -9.35
N THR A 17 -4.53 17.47 -10.57
CA THR A 17 -3.71 17.57 -11.78
C THR A 17 -3.27 19.02 -12.04
N LEU A 18 -4.20 19.97 -11.97
CA LEU A 18 -3.90 21.39 -12.16
C LEU A 18 -2.96 21.92 -11.07
N ALA A 19 -3.19 21.54 -9.81
CA ALA A 19 -2.31 21.91 -8.71
C ALA A 19 -0.90 21.32 -8.87
N GLY A 20 -0.78 20.07 -9.33
CA GLY A 20 0.49 19.42 -9.64
C GLY A 20 1.25 20.12 -10.76
N ILE A 21 0.57 20.47 -11.86
CA ILE A 21 1.16 21.23 -12.98
C ILE A 21 1.61 22.62 -12.50
N ALA A 22 0.77 23.34 -11.75
CA ALA A 22 1.11 24.66 -11.22
C ALA A 22 2.34 24.60 -10.30
N ALA A 23 2.42 23.59 -9.43
CA ALA A 23 3.58 23.36 -8.57
C ALA A 23 4.85 23.06 -9.38
N ALA A 24 4.77 22.21 -10.42
CA ALA A 24 5.91 21.91 -11.27
C ALA A 24 6.41 23.13 -12.05
N VAL A 25 5.50 23.95 -12.59
CA VAL A 25 5.84 25.21 -13.27
C VAL A 25 6.49 26.19 -12.28
N ALA A 26 5.94 26.32 -11.06
CA ALA A 26 6.52 27.19 -10.04
C ALA A 26 7.95 26.76 -9.70
N VAL A 27 8.20 25.47 -9.46
CA VAL A 27 9.54 24.94 -9.21
C VAL A 27 10.46 25.20 -10.38
N GLY A 28 10.02 24.98 -11.62
CA GLY A 28 10.78 25.27 -12.85
C GLY A 28 11.17 26.74 -12.94
N VAL A 29 10.23 27.66 -12.74
CA VAL A 29 10.49 29.11 -12.76
C VAL A 29 11.48 29.53 -11.68
N PHE A 30 11.36 29.01 -10.46
CA PHE A 30 12.31 29.27 -9.37
C PHE A 30 13.72 28.78 -9.69
N PHE A 31 13.81 27.61 -10.34
CA PHE A 31 15.10 27.06 -10.78
C PHE A 31 15.73 27.90 -11.88
N PHE A 32 14.97 28.26 -12.94
CA PHE A 32 15.46 29.07 -14.06
C PHE A 32 15.83 30.51 -13.64
N LYS A 33 15.10 31.14 -12.75
CA LYS A 33 15.43 32.47 -12.23
C LYS A 33 16.68 32.50 -11.33
N GLY A 34 17.37 31.37 -11.17
CA GLY A 34 18.60 31.26 -10.37
C GLY A 34 18.40 31.55 -8.88
N THR A 35 17.15 31.55 -8.41
CA THR A 35 16.82 31.75 -7.00
C THR A 35 17.28 30.56 -6.15
N LEU A 36 17.34 29.37 -6.74
CA LEU A 36 17.87 28.15 -6.17
C LEU A 36 19.26 27.86 -6.76
N ARG A 37 20.30 28.48 -6.20
CA ARG A 37 21.69 28.10 -6.52
C ARG A 37 22.05 26.82 -5.77
N ILE A 38 21.64 25.68 -6.29
CA ILE A 38 22.00 24.37 -5.73
C ILE A 38 23.36 24.00 -6.33
N PRO A 39 24.41 23.78 -5.52
CA PRO A 39 25.70 23.30 -6.05
C PRO A 39 25.49 21.91 -6.68
N LEU A 40 25.97 21.77 -7.92
CA LEU A 40 25.80 20.58 -8.74
C LEU A 40 26.16 19.29 -7.99
N GLN A 41 27.23 19.33 -7.23
CA GLN A 41 27.71 18.20 -6.44
C GLN A 41 26.67 17.72 -5.41
N ARG A 42 25.94 18.64 -4.77
CA ARG A 42 24.90 18.31 -3.78
C ARG A 42 23.64 17.77 -4.45
N PHE A 43 23.31 18.32 -5.62
CA PHE A 43 22.20 17.83 -6.43
C PHE A 43 22.45 16.37 -6.82
N PHE A 44 23.63 16.07 -7.38
CA PHE A 44 23.96 14.69 -7.76
C PHE A 44 24.06 13.75 -6.55
N ALA A 45 24.59 14.20 -5.40
CA ALA A 45 24.61 13.40 -4.19
C ALA A 45 23.18 13.06 -3.70
N ALA A 46 22.27 14.02 -3.69
CA ALA A 46 20.88 13.79 -3.29
C ALA A 46 20.14 12.86 -4.26
N THR A 47 20.28 13.06 -5.56
CA THR A 47 19.66 12.20 -6.58
C THR A 47 20.23 10.79 -6.54
N THR A 48 21.54 10.63 -6.30
CA THR A 48 22.16 9.30 -6.15
C THR A 48 21.58 8.56 -4.95
N VAL A 49 21.42 9.22 -3.80
CA VAL A 49 20.81 8.61 -2.62
C VAL A 49 19.37 8.18 -2.91
N ILE A 50 18.57 9.05 -3.54
CA ILE A 50 17.18 8.73 -3.92
C ILE A 50 17.14 7.54 -4.87
N LEU A 51 18.01 7.53 -5.91
CA LEU A 51 18.08 6.42 -6.87
C LEU A 51 18.48 5.10 -6.20
N MET A 52 19.45 5.13 -5.27
CA MET A 52 19.83 3.94 -4.50
C MET A 52 18.68 3.39 -3.67
N LEU A 53 17.85 4.26 -3.10
CA LEU A 53 16.64 3.86 -2.37
C LEU A 53 15.61 3.23 -3.29
N VAL A 54 15.39 3.80 -4.49
CA VAL A 54 14.48 3.23 -5.49
C VAL A 54 14.98 1.85 -5.93
N VAL A 55 16.28 1.71 -6.23
CA VAL A 55 16.88 0.41 -6.60
C VAL A 55 16.70 -0.61 -5.48
N PHE A 56 16.93 -0.23 -4.23
CA PHE A 56 16.72 -1.10 -3.08
C PHE A 56 15.26 -1.55 -2.95
N GLN A 57 14.30 -0.62 -3.12
CA GLN A 57 12.88 -0.97 -3.10
C GLN A 57 12.52 -1.93 -4.25
N LEU A 58 12.98 -1.65 -5.48
CA LEU A 58 12.72 -2.54 -6.62
C LEU A 58 13.32 -3.93 -6.40
N ALA A 59 14.50 -4.02 -5.78
CA ALA A 59 15.11 -5.30 -5.44
C ALA A 59 14.27 -6.08 -4.41
N LEU A 60 13.74 -5.40 -3.37
CA LEU A 60 12.84 -6.01 -2.39
C LEU A 60 11.51 -6.45 -3.05
N THR A 61 10.96 -5.64 -3.94
CA THR A 61 9.74 -6.00 -4.70
C THR A 61 9.99 -7.22 -5.56
N GLY A 62 11.10 -7.27 -6.32
CA GLY A 62 11.46 -8.43 -7.11
C GLY A 62 11.68 -9.69 -6.28
N LEU A 63 12.29 -9.56 -5.10
CA LEU A 63 12.46 -10.67 -4.18
C LEU A 63 11.12 -11.20 -3.64
N HIS A 64 10.19 -10.28 -3.34
CA HIS A 64 8.83 -10.62 -2.91
C HIS A 64 8.06 -11.36 -4.00
N GLU A 65 8.10 -10.89 -5.24
CA GLU A 65 7.46 -11.55 -6.38
C GLU A 65 8.04 -12.96 -6.64
N LEU A 66 9.37 -13.14 -6.50
CA LEU A 66 10.00 -14.44 -6.60
C LEU A 66 9.57 -15.40 -5.48
N SER A 67 9.39 -14.89 -4.27
CA SER A 67 8.85 -15.66 -3.15
C SER A 67 7.38 -16.01 -3.37
N GLU A 68 6.56 -15.11 -3.90
CA GLU A 68 5.16 -15.39 -4.26
C GLU A 68 5.06 -16.44 -5.38
N ALA A 69 5.96 -16.38 -6.37
CA ALA A 69 6.05 -17.37 -7.45
C ALA A 69 6.60 -18.72 -7.00
N GLN A 70 6.92 -18.89 -5.70
CA GLN A 70 7.50 -20.11 -5.11
C GLN A 70 8.88 -20.52 -5.68
N TRP A 71 9.59 -19.59 -6.29
CA TRP A 71 10.98 -19.80 -6.72
C TRP A 71 11.96 -19.73 -5.55
N LEU A 72 11.59 -18.99 -4.50
CA LEU A 72 12.30 -18.91 -3.24
C LEU A 72 11.44 -19.49 -2.12
N PRO A 73 12.04 -20.14 -1.11
CA PRO A 73 11.30 -20.57 0.07
C PRO A 73 10.71 -19.35 0.76
N SER A 74 9.38 -19.28 0.82
CA SER A 74 8.67 -18.18 1.47
C SER A 74 8.24 -18.60 2.86
N SER A 75 8.47 -17.73 3.84
CA SER A 75 8.01 -17.94 5.21
C SER A 75 7.02 -16.84 5.64
N LYS A 76 6.14 -17.17 6.60
CA LYS A 76 5.20 -16.22 7.18
C LYS A 76 5.92 -14.97 7.74
N THR A 77 7.09 -15.16 8.35
CA THR A 77 7.89 -14.09 8.94
C THR A 77 8.47 -13.15 7.89
N GLU A 78 8.99 -13.69 6.79
CA GLU A 78 9.51 -12.88 5.67
C GLU A 78 8.41 -12.04 5.05
N MET A 79 7.24 -12.64 4.79
CA MET A 79 6.08 -11.94 4.24
C MET A 79 5.55 -10.86 5.18
N ALA A 80 5.64 -11.05 6.51
CA ALA A 80 5.26 -10.05 7.50
C ALA A 80 6.17 -8.81 7.46
N ILE A 81 7.47 -8.99 7.17
CA ILE A 81 8.45 -7.90 7.13
C ILE A 81 8.47 -7.23 5.76
N ILE A 82 8.52 -8.01 4.70
CA ILE A 82 8.68 -7.50 3.32
C ILE A 82 7.37 -6.93 2.79
N GLY A 83 6.24 -7.57 3.06
CA GLY A 83 4.93 -7.17 2.54
C GLY A 83 4.57 -5.70 2.83
N PRO A 84 4.65 -5.20 4.06
CA PRO A 84 4.39 -3.80 4.37
C PRO A 84 5.33 -2.81 3.67
N ILE A 85 6.59 -3.19 3.43
CA ILE A 85 7.59 -2.34 2.77
C ILE A 85 7.31 -2.24 1.27
N VAL A 86 7.03 -3.38 0.64
CA VAL A 86 6.81 -3.48 -0.81
C VAL A 86 5.49 -2.85 -1.24
N ARG A 87 4.45 -3.00 -0.42
CA ARG A 87 3.10 -2.56 -0.78
C ARG A 87 2.66 -1.23 -0.20
N ASN A 88 3.45 -0.69 0.71
CA ASN A 88 3.11 0.58 1.32
C ASN A 88 3.86 1.71 0.58
N GLU A 89 3.22 2.24 -0.47
CA GLU A 89 3.73 3.43 -1.17
C GLU A 89 4.02 4.57 -0.19
N LEU A 90 3.24 4.67 0.89
CA LEU A 90 3.48 5.63 1.97
C LEU A 90 4.88 5.48 2.58
N PHE A 91 5.34 4.24 2.83
CA PHE A 91 6.67 4.00 3.41
C PHE A 91 7.76 4.58 2.52
N PHE A 92 7.62 4.41 1.20
CA PHE A 92 8.54 4.96 0.22
C PHE A 92 8.53 6.50 0.20
N PHE A 93 7.36 7.11 0.17
CA PHE A 93 7.22 8.57 0.21
C PHE A 93 7.75 9.16 1.52
N VAL A 94 7.41 8.58 2.66
CA VAL A 94 7.93 9.01 3.98
C VAL A 94 9.45 8.91 4.01
N PHE A 95 10.02 7.86 3.43
CA PHE A 95 11.47 7.66 3.40
C PHE A 95 12.17 8.69 2.50
N ILE A 96 11.64 8.98 1.30
CA ILE A 96 12.16 10.01 0.39
C ILE A 96 12.08 11.40 1.03
N PHE A 97 10.90 11.80 1.48
CA PHE A 97 10.70 13.13 2.07
C PHE A 97 11.45 13.27 3.40
N GLY A 98 11.52 12.21 4.20
CA GLY A 98 12.29 12.17 5.43
C GLY A 98 13.80 12.34 5.17
N THR A 99 14.34 11.65 4.16
CA THR A 99 15.73 11.80 3.75
C THR A 99 16.01 13.20 3.22
N ALA A 100 15.12 13.75 2.39
CA ALA A 100 15.24 15.12 1.91
C ALA A 100 15.22 16.14 3.06
N ALA A 101 14.29 15.99 4.00
CA ALA A 101 14.20 16.84 5.19
C ALA A 101 15.46 16.75 6.06
N LEU A 102 15.99 15.54 6.26
CA LEU A 102 17.23 15.31 7.01
C LEU A 102 18.44 15.98 6.34
N LEU A 103 18.56 15.89 5.02
CA LEU A 103 19.64 16.54 4.27
C LEU A 103 19.54 18.06 4.37
N ILE A 104 18.34 18.63 4.26
CA ILE A 104 18.08 20.07 4.43
C ILE A 104 18.45 20.49 5.87
N LEU A 105 18.05 19.72 6.87
CA LEU A 105 18.33 20.02 8.27
C LEU A 105 19.84 19.99 8.59
N ARG A 106 20.55 19.00 8.06
CA ARG A 106 22.02 18.91 8.16
C ARG A 106 22.70 20.10 7.53
N GLU A 107 22.24 20.54 6.36
CA GLU A 107 22.79 21.70 5.69
C GLU A 107 22.52 22.99 6.48
N TRP A 108 21.32 23.11 7.05
CA TRP A 108 20.97 24.22 7.92
C TRP A 108 21.84 24.31 9.18
N GLN A 109 22.13 23.15 9.83
CA GLN A 109 23.04 23.10 10.97
C GLN A 109 24.47 23.49 10.56
N ARG A 110 24.93 23.02 9.39
CA ARG A 110 26.26 23.33 8.87
C ARG A 110 26.42 24.82 8.52
N SER A 111 25.41 25.44 7.95
CA SER A 111 25.43 26.85 7.60
C SER A 111 25.48 27.80 8.83
N ARG A 112 25.01 27.35 9.99
CA ARG A 112 25.13 28.10 11.26
C ARG A 112 26.54 28.13 11.82
N ILE A 113 27.36 27.12 11.51
CA ILE A 113 28.70 26.97 12.10
C ILE A 113 29.74 27.83 11.34
N VAL A 114 29.50 28.15 10.07
CA VAL A 114 30.47 28.83 9.18
C VAL A 114 30.42 30.36 9.27
N SER A 115 29.53 30.95 10.07
CA SER A 115 29.37 32.42 10.19
C SER A 115 30.34 33.03 11.18
N GLY A 116 31.64 33.11 10.84
CA GLY A 116 32.62 33.75 11.71
C GLY A 116 34.05 33.69 11.20
N GLY A 117 34.32 34.24 10.02
CA GLY A 117 35.71 34.55 9.62
C GLY A 117 36.13 35.96 10.03
N PRO A 118 37.36 36.16 10.56
CA PRO A 118 37.77 37.45 11.14
C PRO A 118 38.08 38.58 10.16
N ASP A 119 37.94 38.38 8.83
CA ASP A 119 38.48 39.29 7.81
C ASP A 119 37.41 39.99 6.92
N VAL A 120 36.15 40.07 7.34
CA VAL A 120 35.10 40.68 6.52
C VAL A 120 34.71 42.05 7.06
N ASN A 121 34.76 43.06 6.18
CA ASN A 121 34.34 44.44 6.45
C ASN A 121 32.88 44.51 6.96
N GLU A 122 32.50 45.43 7.82
CA GLU A 122 31.14 45.51 8.43
C GLU A 122 29.99 45.46 7.41
N ALA A 123 30.17 46.11 6.24
CA ALA A 123 29.19 46.05 5.15
C ALA A 123 29.04 44.62 4.56
N GLY A 124 30.16 43.91 4.42
CA GLY A 124 30.16 42.50 3.98
C GLY A 124 29.53 41.57 4.99
N GLN A 125 29.74 41.81 6.29
CA GLN A 125 29.10 41.00 7.34
C GLN A 125 27.58 41.14 7.32
N ARG A 126 27.04 42.38 7.18
CA ARG A 126 25.60 42.61 7.05
C ARG A 126 24.99 41.94 5.82
N LEU A 127 25.70 41.95 4.70
CA LEU A 127 25.28 41.29 3.47
C LEU A 127 25.23 39.75 3.63
N LEU A 128 26.26 39.16 4.25
CA LEU A 128 26.33 37.70 4.53
C LEU A 128 25.25 37.28 5.52
N GLU A 129 24.98 38.10 6.56
CA GLU A 129 23.89 37.82 7.51
C GLU A 129 22.53 37.89 6.84
N ALA A 130 22.27 38.83 5.95
CA ALA A 130 21.01 38.94 5.22
C ALA A 130 20.81 37.75 4.28
N GLN A 131 21.88 37.35 3.57
CA GLN A 131 21.86 36.18 2.72
C GLN A 131 21.63 34.90 3.53
N ASN A 132 22.30 34.74 4.66
CA ASN A 132 22.18 33.57 5.54
C ASN A 132 20.78 33.49 6.17
N ARG A 133 20.19 34.61 6.59
CA ARG A 133 18.79 34.67 7.06
C ARG A 133 17.80 34.28 5.96
N ARG A 134 18.02 34.76 4.73
CA ARG A 134 17.17 34.39 3.58
C ARG A 134 17.29 32.91 3.26
N GLN A 135 18.49 32.35 3.21
CA GLN A 135 18.75 30.96 2.95
C GLN A 135 18.15 30.06 4.07
N SER A 136 18.33 30.45 5.33
CA SER A 136 17.73 29.74 6.47
C SER A 136 16.21 29.69 6.40
N ARG A 137 15.53 30.78 6.02
CA ARG A 137 14.08 30.81 5.84
C ARG A 137 13.62 29.84 4.77
N TRP A 138 14.33 29.79 3.63
CA TRP A 138 13.99 28.85 2.55
C TRP A 138 14.23 27.41 2.94
N MET A 139 15.31 27.09 3.66
CA MET A 139 15.56 25.75 4.17
C MET A 139 14.50 25.31 5.18
N VAL A 140 14.11 26.20 6.09
CA VAL A 140 13.02 25.91 7.05
C VAL A 140 11.70 25.70 6.32
N ALA A 141 11.37 26.56 5.35
CA ALA A 141 10.15 26.42 4.55
C ALA A 141 10.12 25.08 3.77
N ALA A 142 11.24 24.69 3.16
CA ALA A 142 11.34 23.42 2.45
C ALA A 142 11.21 22.21 3.39
N ALA A 143 11.88 22.24 4.55
CA ALA A 143 11.76 21.19 5.55
C ALA A 143 10.34 21.09 6.12
N SER A 144 9.68 22.24 6.36
CA SER A 144 8.28 22.28 6.80
C SER A 144 7.33 21.71 5.74
N ALA A 145 7.57 22.01 4.46
CA ALA A 145 6.78 21.46 3.36
C ALA A 145 6.92 19.94 3.29
N CYS A 146 8.14 19.39 3.40
CA CYS A 146 8.36 17.95 3.49
C CYS A 146 7.60 17.32 4.68
N LEU A 147 7.64 17.95 5.84
CA LEU A 147 6.94 17.48 7.03
C LEU A 147 5.42 17.47 6.83
N VAL A 148 4.87 18.55 6.24
CA VAL A 148 3.43 18.64 5.94
C VAL A 148 3.00 17.52 4.97
N VAL A 149 3.79 17.24 3.93
CA VAL A 149 3.51 16.14 3.00
C VAL A 149 3.53 14.80 3.72
N ILE A 150 4.54 14.54 4.57
CA ILE A 150 4.63 13.30 5.37
C ILE A 150 3.39 13.16 6.27
N LEU A 151 3.00 14.23 6.96
CA LEU A 151 1.83 14.21 7.85
C LEU A 151 0.53 13.99 7.07
N ALA A 152 0.37 14.63 5.91
CA ALA A 152 -0.81 14.47 5.05
C ALA A 152 -0.92 13.02 4.54
N LEU A 153 0.16 12.45 4.01
CA LEU A 153 0.19 11.07 3.55
C LEU A 153 -0.05 10.07 4.68
N THR A 154 0.50 10.34 5.87
CA THR A 154 0.28 9.49 7.05
C THR A 154 -1.17 9.56 7.52
N ALA A 155 -1.77 10.75 7.52
CA ALA A 155 -3.18 10.93 7.88
C ALA A 155 -4.10 10.23 6.89
N ASP A 156 -3.84 10.36 5.59
CA ASP A 156 -4.59 9.66 4.53
C ASP A 156 -4.52 8.14 4.69
N PHE A 157 -3.33 7.61 4.97
CA PHE A 157 -3.13 6.18 5.23
C PHE A 157 -3.88 5.69 6.47
N ILE A 158 -3.85 6.44 7.57
CA ILE A 158 -4.59 6.11 8.79
C ILE A 158 -6.08 6.15 8.52
N TYR A 159 -6.56 7.18 7.80
CA TYR A 159 -7.95 7.34 7.44
C TYR A 159 -8.44 6.20 6.54
N ALA A 160 -7.69 5.86 5.50
CA ALA A 160 -8.00 4.75 4.61
C ALA A 160 -8.08 3.40 5.36
N ARG A 161 -7.18 3.17 6.33
CA ARG A 161 -7.26 1.98 7.18
C ARG A 161 -8.41 1.99 8.17
N ALA A 162 -8.71 3.13 8.79
CA ALA A 162 -9.80 3.27 9.75
C ALA A 162 -11.17 3.18 9.08
N SER A 163 -11.30 3.67 7.84
CA SER A 163 -12.55 3.62 7.06
C SER A 163 -12.84 2.24 6.46
N THR A 164 -11.85 1.34 6.44
CA THR A 164 -12.05 -0.04 5.97
C THR A 164 -12.80 -0.82 7.07
N ALA A 165 -14.12 -0.91 6.97
CA ALA A 165 -14.93 -1.73 7.87
C ALA A 165 -14.43 -3.20 7.84
N PRO A 166 -14.42 -3.89 8.99
CA PRO A 166 -14.09 -5.31 8.99
C PRO A 166 -15.06 -6.05 8.07
N PRO A 167 -14.57 -6.99 7.25
CA PRO A 167 -15.43 -7.72 6.33
C PRO A 167 -16.54 -8.43 7.11
N ARG A 168 -17.78 -8.29 6.64
CA ARG A 168 -18.93 -8.97 7.24
C ARG A 168 -18.81 -10.46 6.95
N VAL A 169 -18.81 -11.27 8.00
CA VAL A 169 -18.80 -12.73 7.89
C VAL A 169 -20.22 -13.23 8.20
N THR A 170 -20.82 -13.90 7.23
CA THR A 170 -22.15 -14.52 7.39
C THR A 170 -21.98 -15.96 7.86
N GLN A 171 -22.60 -16.30 8.99
CA GLN A 171 -22.57 -17.67 9.47
C GLN A 171 -23.58 -18.54 8.68
N LEU A 172 -23.10 -19.65 8.18
CA LEU A 172 -23.91 -20.65 7.50
C LEU A 172 -23.93 -21.95 8.30
N ASN A 173 -25.12 -22.54 8.38
CA ASN A 173 -25.29 -23.85 8.98
C ASN A 173 -25.33 -24.93 7.88
N ALA A 174 -24.55 -25.98 8.07
CA ALA A 174 -24.54 -27.09 7.16
C ALA A 174 -25.87 -27.86 7.18
N GLN A 175 -26.34 -28.25 6.03
CA GLN A 175 -27.45 -29.18 5.88
C GLN A 175 -26.87 -30.59 5.55
N GLY A 176 -26.68 -31.39 6.59
CA GLY A 176 -25.91 -32.63 6.45
C GLY A 176 -24.44 -32.39 6.16
N ASN A 177 -23.95 -32.84 5.00
CA ASN A 177 -22.57 -32.63 4.55
C ASN A 177 -22.43 -31.47 3.54
N GLU A 178 -23.50 -30.72 3.27
CA GLU A 178 -23.53 -29.68 2.25
C GLU A 178 -23.77 -28.30 2.88
N LEU A 179 -23.06 -27.29 2.34
CA LEU A 179 -23.31 -25.86 2.56
C LEU A 179 -23.93 -25.28 1.30
N ARG A 180 -25.03 -24.60 1.44
CA ARG A 180 -25.75 -23.96 0.35
C ARG A 180 -25.67 -22.44 0.48
N VAL A 181 -25.14 -21.78 -0.55
CA VAL A 181 -25.04 -20.33 -0.65
C VAL A 181 -25.93 -19.89 -1.78
N PRO A 182 -27.01 -19.11 -1.52
CA PRO A 182 -27.87 -18.61 -2.57
C PRO A 182 -27.08 -17.73 -3.55
N ILE A 183 -27.15 -18.05 -4.84
CA ILE A 183 -26.40 -17.33 -5.89
C ILE A 183 -26.81 -15.86 -5.93
N ARG A 184 -28.06 -15.55 -5.68
CA ARG A 184 -28.59 -14.16 -5.63
C ARG A 184 -27.84 -13.27 -4.62
N ASP A 185 -27.28 -13.84 -3.56
CA ASP A 185 -26.63 -13.12 -2.47
C ASP A 185 -25.15 -12.84 -2.74
N VAL A 186 -24.57 -13.43 -3.80
CA VAL A 186 -23.14 -13.40 -4.11
C VAL A 186 -22.82 -13.05 -5.58
N GLN A 187 -23.84 -12.65 -6.36
CA GLN A 187 -23.69 -12.40 -7.81
C GLN A 187 -23.23 -10.98 -8.19
N ASP A 188 -23.05 -10.10 -7.21
CA ASP A 188 -22.69 -8.68 -7.37
C ASP A 188 -21.23 -8.46 -7.83
N GLY A 189 -20.38 -9.50 -7.73
CA GLY A 189 -18.97 -9.43 -8.05
C GLY A 189 -18.09 -9.07 -6.86
N ASP A 190 -18.69 -8.80 -5.70
CA ASP A 190 -17.97 -8.55 -4.48
C ASP A 190 -17.57 -9.84 -3.76
N MET A 191 -16.57 -9.73 -2.87
CA MET A 191 -16.10 -10.84 -2.05
C MET A 191 -17.03 -11.02 -0.84
N HIS A 192 -17.71 -12.16 -0.79
CA HIS A 192 -18.57 -12.54 0.34
C HIS A 192 -17.85 -13.53 1.23
N LEU A 193 -17.81 -13.23 2.53
CA LEU A 193 -17.19 -14.08 3.55
C LEU A 193 -18.26 -14.83 4.35
N PHE A 194 -18.04 -16.12 4.48
CA PHE A 194 -18.88 -17.02 5.24
C PHE A 194 -18.07 -17.77 6.30
N SER A 195 -18.75 -18.19 7.36
CA SER A 195 -18.19 -19.09 8.36
C SER A 195 -19.11 -20.26 8.62
N THR A 196 -18.55 -21.41 8.87
CA THR A 196 -19.30 -22.61 9.22
C THR A 196 -18.52 -23.46 10.23
N ASP A 197 -19.23 -24.27 11.04
CA ASP A 197 -18.63 -25.29 11.87
C ASP A 197 -18.47 -26.57 11.03
N ILE A 198 -17.24 -27.03 10.90
CA ILE A 198 -16.91 -28.30 10.18
C ILE A 198 -16.88 -29.51 11.11
N GLY A 199 -17.32 -29.35 12.34
CA GLY A 199 -17.34 -30.38 13.37
C GLY A 199 -16.31 -30.15 14.48
N ARG A 200 -16.58 -30.72 15.64
CA ARG A 200 -15.74 -30.60 16.85
C ARG A 200 -15.51 -29.16 17.34
N GLY A 201 -16.40 -28.21 17.00
CA GLY A 201 -16.26 -26.80 17.35
C GLY A 201 -15.22 -26.05 16.52
N GLN A 202 -14.76 -26.63 15.41
CA GLN A 202 -13.83 -25.98 14.51
C GLN A 202 -14.58 -25.11 13.50
N VAL A 203 -14.50 -23.79 13.67
CA VAL A 203 -15.09 -22.82 12.75
C VAL A 203 -14.10 -22.48 11.65
N VAL A 204 -14.53 -22.63 10.39
CA VAL A 204 -13.76 -22.33 9.20
C VAL A 204 -14.40 -21.16 8.46
N ARG A 205 -13.58 -20.20 8.02
CA ARG A 205 -14.01 -19.11 7.16
C ARG A 205 -13.65 -19.41 5.71
N PHE A 206 -14.56 -19.09 4.81
CA PHE A 206 -14.36 -19.23 3.37
C PHE A 206 -14.98 -18.04 2.63
N MET A 207 -14.52 -17.82 1.42
CA MET A 207 -15.00 -16.76 0.55
C MET A 207 -15.68 -17.31 -0.68
N VAL A 208 -16.63 -16.54 -1.19
CA VAL A 208 -17.27 -16.73 -2.49
C VAL A 208 -17.18 -15.41 -3.24
N ILE A 209 -16.78 -15.46 -4.50
CA ILE A 209 -16.73 -14.31 -5.39
C ILE A 209 -17.15 -14.70 -6.81
N LYS A 210 -17.89 -13.84 -7.48
CA LYS A 210 -18.25 -14.01 -8.88
C LYS A 210 -17.04 -13.73 -9.77
N LYS A 211 -16.64 -14.71 -10.58
CA LYS A 211 -15.59 -14.56 -11.61
C LYS A 211 -16.20 -14.41 -13.00
N PRO A 212 -15.47 -13.91 -14.00
CA PRO A 212 -15.96 -13.83 -15.38
C PRO A 212 -16.44 -15.18 -15.92
N ASN A 213 -15.76 -16.27 -15.54
CA ASN A 213 -16.01 -17.63 -16.04
C ASN A 213 -16.54 -18.57 -14.93
N GLY A 214 -17.35 -18.07 -14.00
CA GLY A 214 -17.92 -18.93 -12.95
C GLY A 214 -17.77 -18.37 -11.55
N TRP A 215 -17.47 -19.22 -10.60
CA TRP A 215 -17.36 -18.88 -9.18
C TRP A 215 -15.95 -19.13 -8.66
N GLY A 216 -15.47 -18.26 -7.80
CA GLY A 216 -14.28 -18.45 -6.99
C GLY A 216 -14.70 -18.81 -5.58
N THR A 217 -14.43 -20.04 -5.16
CA THR A 217 -14.67 -20.51 -3.80
C THR A 217 -13.35 -20.93 -3.20
N ALA A 218 -13.01 -20.38 -2.04
CA ALA A 218 -11.73 -20.63 -1.39
C ALA A 218 -11.82 -20.40 0.12
N LEU A 219 -10.89 -20.95 0.88
CA LEU A 219 -10.75 -20.62 2.29
C LEU A 219 -10.30 -19.14 2.45
N ASP A 220 -10.71 -18.50 3.54
CA ASP A 220 -10.18 -17.20 3.95
C ASP A 220 -8.77 -17.38 4.57
N ALA A 221 -7.91 -18.10 3.84
CA ALA A 221 -6.57 -18.51 4.24
C ALA A 221 -5.71 -18.83 3.01
N CYS A 222 -4.38 -18.68 3.13
CA CYS A 222 -3.44 -19.12 2.10
C CYS A 222 -2.34 -20.03 2.68
N ARG A 223 -1.60 -20.68 1.79
CA ARG A 223 -0.51 -21.60 2.15
C ARG A 223 0.72 -20.91 2.73
N ILE A 224 0.87 -19.60 2.58
CA ILE A 224 2.04 -18.84 3.06
C ILE A 224 1.70 -18.12 4.36
N CYS A 225 0.65 -17.28 4.36
CA CYS A 225 0.29 -16.44 5.49
C CYS A 225 -0.65 -17.10 6.50
N GLY A 226 -1.25 -18.23 6.15
CA GLY A 226 -2.18 -18.93 7.01
C GLY A 226 -3.57 -18.29 7.04
N ALA A 227 -4.25 -18.36 8.19
CA ALA A 227 -5.64 -17.96 8.38
C ALA A 227 -5.82 -16.45 8.69
N GLU A 228 -4.93 -15.60 8.22
CA GLU A 228 -5.00 -14.14 8.43
C GLU A 228 -6.17 -13.49 7.67
N GLY A 229 -6.59 -14.13 6.57
CA GLY A 229 -7.74 -13.76 5.78
C GLY A 229 -7.47 -12.67 4.75
N TYR A 230 -8.56 -12.29 4.08
CA TYR A 230 -8.53 -11.32 2.99
C TYR A 230 -9.49 -10.16 3.25
N ARG A 231 -9.31 -9.09 2.51
CA ARG A 231 -10.24 -7.96 2.40
C ARG A 231 -10.40 -7.58 0.95
N GLN A 232 -11.51 -7.01 0.60
CA GLN A 232 -11.71 -6.42 -0.71
C GLN A 232 -11.32 -4.94 -0.67
N ASP A 233 -10.68 -4.49 -1.75
CA ASP A 233 -10.29 -3.08 -1.98
C ASP A 233 -10.58 -2.75 -3.44
N GLY A 234 -11.74 -2.19 -3.69
CA GLY A 234 -12.27 -2.01 -5.05
C GLY A 234 -12.42 -3.34 -5.78
N GLN A 235 -11.74 -3.49 -6.92
CA GLN A 235 -11.77 -4.72 -7.72
C GLN A 235 -10.68 -5.75 -7.33
N ASN A 236 -9.91 -5.48 -6.27
CA ASN A 236 -8.84 -6.36 -5.83
C ASN A 236 -9.21 -7.05 -4.52
N VAL A 237 -8.79 -8.30 -4.39
CA VAL A 237 -8.81 -9.04 -3.13
C VAL A 237 -7.40 -9.03 -2.57
N ILE A 238 -7.22 -8.54 -1.34
CA ILE A 238 -5.92 -8.27 -0.73
C ILE A 238 -5.73 -9.14 0.49
N CYS A 239 -4.62 -9.86 0.56
CA CYS A 239 -4.22 -10.61 1.75
C CYS A 239 -3.97 -9.63 2.92
N ARG A 240 -4.60 -9.90 4.08
CA ARG A 240 -4.51 -9.00 5.25
C ARG A 240 -3.14 -9.03 5.91
N HIS A 241 -2.37 -10.09 5.73
CA HIS A 241 -1.05 -10.24 6.32
C HIS A 241 0.05 -9.57 5.49
N CYS A 242 0.27 -10.04 4.26
CA CYS A 242 1.35 -9.54 3.41
C CYS A 242 0.93 -8.39 2.48
N GLY A 243 -0.37 -8.12 2.37
CA GLY A 243 -0.91 -7.10 1.48
C GLY A 243 -0.95 -7.50 0.00
N SER A 244 -0.62 -8.74 -0.40
CA SER A 244 -0.67 -9.19 -1.80
C SER A 244 -2.04 -8.99 -2.44
N ALA A 245 -2.09 -8.35 -3.61
CA ALA A 245 -3.30 -8.21 -4.40
C ALA A 245 -3.52 -9.47 -5.23
N ILE A 246 -4.62 -10.12 -4.99
CA ILE A 246 -5.01 -11.33 -5.69
C ILE A 246 -5.87 -10.94 -6.89
N TYR A 247 -5.47 -11.39 -8.07
CA TYR A 247 -6.25 -11.22 -9.27
C TYR A 247 -7.50 -12.10 -9.21
N VAL A 248 -8.68 -11.50 -9.18
CA VAL A 248 -9.96 -12.21 -8.95
C VAL A 248 -10.14 -13.47 -9.79
N PRO A 249 -9.82 -13.52 -11.10
CA PRO A 249 -9.90 -14.74 -11.89
C PRO A 249 -9.07 -15.91 -11.39
N THR A 250 -7.98 -15.67 -10.63
CA THR A 250 -7.09 -16.72 -10.09
C THR A 250 -7.48 -17.22 -8.71
N ILE A 251 -8.49 -16.64 -8.06
CA ILE A 251 -8.96 -17.06 -6.74
C ILE A 251 -9.31 -18.57 -6.77
N GLY A 252 -8.74 -19.32 -5.82
CA GLY A 252 -8.89 -20.75 -5.70
C GLY A 252 -7.92 -21.57 -6.57
N GLN A 253 -7.02 -20.93 -7.32
CA GLN A 253 -5.91 -21.60 -7.99
C GLN A 253 -4.72 -21.76 -7.05
N ALA A 254 -3.92 -22.77 -7.26
CA ALA A 254 -2.70 -22.98 -6.48
C ALA A 254 -1.63 -21.95 -6.88
N GLY A 255 -0.92 -21.38 -5.90
CA GLY A 255 0.23 -20.52 -6.11
C GLY A 255 0.23 -19.26 -5.23
N GLY A 256 1.40 -18.85 -4.77
CA GLY A 256 1.64 -17.63 -4.02
C GLY A 256 0.74 -17.45 -2.80
N CYS A 257 0.32 -16.20 -2.60
CA CYS A 257 -0.66 -15.83 -1.57
C CYS A 257 -2.12 -16.03 -2.01
N ASN A 258 -2.38 -16.81 -3.07
CA ASN A 258 -3.74 -17.13 -3.48
C ASN A 258 -4.49 -17.87 -2.36
N PRO A 259 -5.79 -17.58 -2.16
CA PRO A 259 -6.62 -18.34 -1.21
C PRO A 259 -6.72 -19.82 -1.63
N ILE A 260 -6.67 -20.69 -0.63
CA ILE A 260 -6.75 -22.13 -0.84
C ILE A 260 -8.12 -22.49 -1.43
N GLY A 261 -8.14 -23.02 -2.65
CA GLY A 261 -9.37 -23.33 -3.38
C GLY A 261 -10.20 -24.42 -2.70
N VAL A 262 -11.51 -24.25 -2.74
CA VAL A 262 -12.48 -25.24 -2.30
C VAL A 262 -13.38 -25.59 -3.47
N ALA A 263 -13.58 -26.88 -3.73
CA ALA A 263 -14.46 -27.32 -4.79
C ALA A 263 -15.92 -26.91 -4.48
N SER A 264 -16.60 -26.37 -5.49
CA SER A 264 -18.01 -26.02 -5.41
C SER A 264 -18.73 -26.42 -6.70
N ARG A 265 -20.05 -26.63 -6.60
CA ARG A 265 -20.91 -26.88 -7.74
C ARG A 265 -22.14 -25.98 -7.70
N VAL A 266 -22.69 -25.68 -8.85
CA VAL A 266 -23.98 -24.99 -8.96
C VAL A 266 -25.08 -26.02 -8.97
N ASP A 267 -26.03 -25.90 -8.06
CA ASP A 267 -27.23 -26.73 -7.96
C ASP A 267 -28.47 -25.86 -7.91
N GLY A 268 -29.13 -25.70 -9.04
CA GLY A 268 -30.27 -24.78 -9.19
C GLY A 268 -29.93 -23.34 -8.94
N ALA A 269 -30.48 -22.76 -7.88
CA ALA A 269 -30.24 -21.36 -7.46
C ALA A 269 -29.15 -21.22 -6.41
N ASP A 270 -28.48 -22.30 -6.03
CA ASP A 270 -27.51 -22.34 -4.96
C ASP A 270 -26.11 -22.74 -5.47
N LEU A 271 -25.11 -22.21 -4.83
CA LEU A 271 -23.74 -22.69 -4.89
C LEU A 271 -23.53 -23.63 -3.71
N VAL A 272 -23.15 -24.90 -4.00
CA VAL A 272 -23.02 -25.93 -3.00
C VAL A 272 -21.56 -26.29 -2.79
N LEU A 273 -21.15 -26.31 -1.53
CA LEU A 273 -19.82 -26.72 -1.06
C LEU A 273 -19.98 -27.92 -0.12
N ASP A 274 -19.10 -28.90 -0.23
CA ASP A 274 -19.08 -30.05 0.69
C ASP A 274 -18.21 -29.73 1.93
N ILE A 275 -18.71 -30.08 3.11
CA ILE A 275 -17.97 -29.95 4.39
C ILE A 275 -16.65 -30.72 4.34
N SER A 276 -16.64 -31.89 3.71
CA SER A 276 -15.43 -32.68 3.53
C SER A 276 -14.36 -31.95 2.70
N ALA A 277 -14.78 -31.25 1.64
CA ALA A 277 -13.87 -30.45 0.82
C ALA A 277 -13.29 -29.27 1.62
N LEU A 278 -14.11 -28.60 2.43
CA LEU A 278 -13.63 -27.54 3.35
C LEU A 278 -12.65 -28.11 4.37
N THR A 279 -12.97 -29.26 4.98
CA THR A 279 -12.09 -29.91 5.96
C THR A 279 -10.76 -30.31 5.31
N GLN A 280 -10.77 -30.87 4.11
CA GLN A 280 -9.54 -31.21 3.40
C GLN A 280 -8.69 -29.98 3.12
N ALA A 281 -9.30 -28.88 2.66
CA ALA A 281 -8.60 -27.64 2.38
C ALA A 281 -7.95 -27.03 3.63
N THR A 282 -8.51 -27.21 4.84
CA THR A 282 -7.90 -26.70 6.07
C THR A 282 -6.56 -27.38 6.40
N HIS A 283 -6.29 -28.58 5.92
CA HIS A 283 -5.00 -29.25 6.11
C HIS A 283 -3.85 -28.58 5.36
N GLU A 284 -4.17 -27.74 4.37
CA GLU A 284 -3.19 -26.98 3.61
C GLU A 284 -2.79 -25.65 4.28
N ILE A 285 -3.46 -25.28 5.36
CA ILE A 285 -3.14 -24.05 6.14
C ILE A 285 -1.88 -24.32 6.96
N PRO A 286 -0.82 -23.51 6.86
CA PRO A 286 0.36 -23.65 7.69
C PRO A 286 0.01 -23.44 9.17
N LYS A 287 0.63 -24.26 10.02
CA LYS A 287 0.44 -24.21 11.49
C LYS A 287 1.24 -23.08 12.11
#